data_65e3660d61893c15969a34c5ae2726aa
#
_entry.id   65e3660d61893c15969a34c5ae2726aa
#
_cell.length_a   1.000
_cell.length_b   1.000
_cell.length_c   1.000
_cell.angle_alpha   90.00
_cell.angle_beta   90.00
_cell.angle_gamma   90.00
#
_symmetry.space_group_name_H-M   'P 1'
#
loop_
_entity.id
_entity.type
_entity.pdbx_description
1 polymer ?
#
loop_
_entity_poly.entity_id
_entity_poly.type
_entity_poly.pdbx_seq_one_letter_code
_entity_poly.pdbx_strand_id
1 'polypeptide(L)'
;IGSGAGGGIAARTLSKKYDVAVFDKASYLNKETNNETFGYHNFFEHYGLSATRGFGIQLLTGKSIGGGTSINWQTSLETPTEVLNEWDELTKQQNYFNSDSFRESIEYVIDNLGVSTEFNNIPLKEEKLAEGFDKNNIGYRVIPKNNSSNHGMECGFCAFGCGYESRNSSYKVWLENDDFNGDIYSDTGIQKIVIDNNKATHIEVENNGETSRIEVEKVILAGGSLNTPSILLNSGYKNPQLGRNLKTHPVSGVAAKFNEEQKPWYGSMQGMHSEDFLFK
;
A
#
# COMPACT_ATOMS: atom_id res chain seq x y z
N ILE A 1 -6.94 -11.27 -7.41
CA ILE A 1 -5.58 -11.13 -7.96
C ILE A 1 -4.91 -9.98 -7.23
N GLY A 2 -3.81 -10.28 -6.51
CA GLY A 2 -3.09 -9.35 -5.64
C GLY A 2 -3.55 -9.38 -4.19
N SER A 3 -2.59 -9.43 -3.26
CA SER A 3 -2.78 -9.48 -1.81
C SER A 3 -2.61 -8.13 -1.10
N GLY A 4 -2.43 -7.06 -1.86
CA GLY A 4 -2.24 -5.71 -1.35
C GLY A 4 -3.45 -5.15 -0.61
N ALA A 5 -3.44 -3.83 -0.32
CA ALA A 5 -4.45 -3.16 0.50
C ALA A 5 -5.89 -3.49 0.09
N GLY A 6 -6.22 -3.42 -1.21
CA GLY A 6 -7.56 -3.74 -1.69
C GLY A 6 -7.86 -5.24 -1.75
N GLY A 7 -6.86 -6.05 -2.16
CA GLY A 7 -7.03 -7.49 -2.34
C GLY A 7 -7.21 -8.25 -1.05
N GLY A 8 -6.44 -7.92 -0.01
CA GLY A 8 -6.51 -8.60 1.28
C GLY A 8 -7.87 -8.45 1.96
N ILE A 9 -8.36 -7.21 2.09
CA ILE A 9 -9.67 -6.96 2.71
C ILE A 9 -10.83 -7.54 1.87
N ALA A 10 -10.73 -7.46 0.53
CA ALA A 10 -11.73 -8.05 -0.36
C ALA A 10 -11.76 -9.58 -0.20
N ALA A 11 -10.60 -10.23 -0.19
CA ALA A 11 -10.49 -11.67 -0.01
C ALA A 11 -11.08 -12.12 1.34
N ARG A 12 -10.68 -11.49 2.45
CA ARG A 12 -11.25 -11.78 3.78
C ARG A 12 -12.77 -11.61 3.81
N THR A 13 -13.26 -10.51 3.24
CA THR A 13 -14.70 -10.23 3.26
C THR A 13 -15.50 -11.25 2.44
N LEU A 14 -14.99 -11.61 1.28
CA LEU A 14 -15.64 -12.55 0.36
C LEU A 14 -15.53 -13.99 0.82
N SER A 15 -14.44 -14.40 1.48
CA SER A 15 -14.23 -15.77 1.96
C SER A 15 -15.25 -16.22 3.00
N LYS A 16 -16.00 -15.29 3.60
CA LYS A 16 -17.14 -15.61 4.47
C LYS A 16 -18.35 -16.24 3.74
N LYS A 17 -18.40 -16.10 2.40
CA LYS A 17 -19.57 -16.54 1.60
C LYS A 17 -19.18 -17.31 0.34
N TYR A 18 -17.95 -17.23 -0.10
CA TYR A 18 -17.47 -17.80 -1.35
C TYR A 18 -16.17 -18.56 -1.10
N ASP A 19 -15.92 -19.53 -1.97
CA ASP A 19 -14.60 -20.14 -2.10
C ASP A 19 -13.64 -19.13 -2.76
N VAL A 20 -12.59 -18.74 -2.05
CA VAL A 20 -11.70 -17.65 -2.46
C VAL A 20 -10.26 -18.11 -2.56
N ALA A 21 -9.67 -17.90 -3.73
CA ALA A 21 -8.24 -18.07 -3.98
C ALA A 21 -7.59 -16.70 -4.25
N VAL A 22 -6.53 -16.37 -3.52
CA VAL A 22 -5.71 -15.17 -3.72
C VAL A 22 -4.44 -15.56 -4.46
N PHE A 23 -4.25 -15.01 -5.66
CA PHE A 23 -3.04 -15.20 -6.46
C PHE A 23 -2.17 -13.95 -6.37
N ASP A 24 -0.92 -14.12 -5.98
CA ASP A 24 0.06 -13.03 -5.98
C ASP A 24 1.39 -13.51 -6.58
N LYS A 25 1.99 -12.70 -7.43
CA LYS A 25 3.29 -12.99 -8.05
C LYS A 25 4.47 -12.87 -7.09
N ALA A 26 4.22 -12.33 -5.90
CA ALA A 26 5.23 -12.08 -4.89
C ALA A 26 5.32 -13.22 -3.89
N SER A 27 6.51 -13.34 -3.30
CA SER A 27 6.78 -14.25 -2.19
C SER A 27 6.39 -13.63 -0.85
N TYR A 28 6.31 -14.46 0.18
CA TYR A 28 6.22 -14.00 1.57
C TYR A 28 7.50 -13.25 1.96
N LEU A 29 7.33 -12.21 2.81
CA LEU A 29 8.48 -11.58 3.46
C LEU A 29 9.17 -12.57 4.38
N ASN A 30 10.46 -12.65 4.27
CA ASN A 30 11.25 -13.40 5.21
C ASN A 30 11.63 -12.52 6.43
N LYS A 31 12.00 -13.13 7.57
CA LYS A 31 12.29 -12.40 8.82
C LYS A 31 13.59 -11.59 8.80
N GLU A 32 14.46 -11.79 7.81
CA GLU A 32 15.73 -11.05 7.65
C GLU A 32 15.52 -9.71 6.91
N THR A 33 14.58 -8.89 7.37
CA THR A 33 14.10 -7.75 6.60
C THR A 33 14.84 -6.43 6.86
N ASN A 34 15.57 -6.30 7.97
CA ASN A 34 16.23 -5.05 8.33
C ASN A 34 17.54 -4.83 7.55
N ASN A 35 17.47 -4.91 6.22
CA ASN A 35 18.61 -4.73 5.33
C ASN A 35 18.16 -4.06 4.02
N GLU A 36 18.69 -2.89 3.72
CA GLU A 36 18.31 -2.10 2.55
C GLU A 36 18.62 -2.83 1.24
N THR A 37 19.81 -3.39 1.10
CA THR A 37 20.20 -4.11 -0.12
C THR A 37 19.30 -5.32 -0.34
N PHE A 38 19.06 -6.10 0.70
CA PHE A 38 18.15 -7.24 0.65
C PHE A 38 16.72 -6.78 0.31
N GLY A 39 16.26 -5.68 0.91
CA GLY A 39 14.93 -5.11 0.69
C GLY A 39 14.71 -4.69 -0.75
N TYR A 40 15.63 -3.92 -1.35
CA TYR A 40 15.51 -3.53 -2.75
C TYR A 40 15.49 -4.73 -3.70
N HIS A 41 16.29 -5.75 -3.45
CA HIS A 41 16.35 -6.94 -4.29
C HIS A 41 15.10 -7.81 -4.20
N ASN A 42 14.50 -7.94 -3.02
CA ASN A 42 13.46 -8.93 -2.78
C ASN A 42 12.05 -8.36 -2.68
N PHE A 43 11.91 -7.09 -2.24
CA PHE A 43 10.60 -6.52 -1.91
C PHE A 43 10.13 -5.43 -2.87
N PHE A 44 10.97 -5.05 -3.83
CA PHE A 44 10.58 -4.08 -4.85
C PHE A 44 10.63 -4.69 -6.25
N GLU A 45 9.67 -4.31 -7.08
CA GLU A 45 9.68 -4.65 -8.49
C GLU A 45 10.93 -4.06 -9.15
N HIS A 46 11.56 -4.87 -9.99
CA HIS A 46 12.77 -4.46 -10.71
C HIS A 46 13.85 -3.83 -9.81
N TYR A 47 13.99 -4.35 -8.57
CA TYR A 47 14.97 -3.86 -7.59
C TYR A 47 14.79 -2.38 -7.22
N GLY A 48 13.56 -1.84 -7.31
CA GLY A 48 13.29 -0.42 -7.12
C GLY A 48 13.75 0.50 -8.26
N LEU A 49 14.15 -0.05 -9.39
CA LEU A 49 14.67 0.70 -10.54
C LEU A 49 13.61 0.99 -11.62
N SER A 50 12.34 0.71 -11.34
CA SER A 50 11.27 1.05 -12.27
C SER A 50 11.15 2.56 -12.44
N ALA A 51 10.96 3.01 -13.68
CA ALA A 51 10.77 4.41 -13.98
C ALA A 51 9.80 4.60 -15.16
N THR A 52 9.28 5.80 -15.31
CA THR A 52 8.54 6.19 -16.52
C THR A 52 9.49 6.21 -17.72
N ARG A 53 8.95 6.10 -18.95
CA ARG A 53 9.73 5.99 -20.19
C ARG A 53 10.77 7.13 -20.39
N GLY A 54 10.49 8.31 -19.85
CA GLY A 54 11.43 9.45 -19.92
C GLY A 54 12.34 9.57 -18.69
N PHE A 55 12.36 8.59 -17.79
CA PHE A 55 13.08 8.60 -16.50
C PHE A 55 12.76 9.79 -15.60
N GLY A 56 11.68 10.54 -15.89
CA GLY A 56 11.30 11.70 -15.09
C GLY A 56 10.68 11.35 -13.74
N ILE A 57 10.16 10.13 -13.58
CA ILE A 57 9.53 9.65 -12.34
C ILE A 57 10.03 8.24 -12.05
N GLN A 58 10.61 8.04 -10.88
CA GLN A 58 10.92 6.72 -10.35
C GLN A 58 9.67 6.12 -9.70
N LEU A 59 9.42 4.84 -9.96
CA LEU A 59 8.26 4.11 -9.46
C LEU A 59 8.74 3.04 -8.49
N LEU A 60 8.38 3.18 -7.22
CA LEU A 60 8.61 2.16 -6.20
C LEU A 60 7.35 1.33 -6.01
N THR A 61 7.39 0.10 -6.45
CA THR A 61 6.26 -0.84 -6.38
C THR A 61 6.63 -2.02 -5.50
N GLY A 62 5.81 -2.31 -4.51
CA GLY A 62 6.04 -3.44 -3.61
C GLY A 62 5.88 -4.79 -4.32
N LYS A 63 6.80 -5.70 -4.05
CA LYS A 63 6.80 -7.09 -4.50
C LYS A 63 6.90 -8.01 -3.28
N SER A 64 5.82 -8.11 -2.54
CA SER A 64 5.69 -9.01 -1.39
C SER A 64 4.23 -9.35 -1.15
N ILE A 65 3.93 -10.48 -0.53
CA ILE A 65 2.58 -10.75 -0.03
C ILE A 65 2.17 -9.61 0.91
N GLY A 66 0.95 -9.09 0.73
CA GLY A 66 0.51 -7.83 1.34
C GLY A 66 0.82 -6.58 0.50
N GLY A 67 1.52 -6.73 -0.62
CA GLY A 67 1.83 -5.65 -1.56
C GLY A 67 2.58 -4.49 -0.90
N GLY A 68 2.29 -3.26 -1.32
CA GLY A 68 2.91 -2.05 -0.77
C GLY A 68 2.67 -1.83 0.72
N THR A 69 1.63 -2.43 1.32
CA THR A 69 1.38 -2.31 2.76
C THR A 69 2.44 -3.00 3.62
N SER A 70 3.19 -3.93 3.04
CA SER A 70 4.26 -4.66 3.72
C SER A 70 5.59 -3.90 3.76
N ILE A 71 5.75 -2.85 2.94
CA ILE A 71 7.01 -2.12 2.75
C ILE A 71 6.87 -0.59 2.72
N ASN A 72 5.70 -0.04 3.00
CA ASN A 72 5.49 1.41 3.08
C ASN A 72 6.03 2.00 4.40
N TRP A 73 5.89 3.29 4.59
CA TRP A 73 6.31 3.98 5.82
C TRP A 73 5.23 3.99 6.91
N GLN A 74 4.16 3.22 6.73
CA GLN A 74 3.06 3.01 7.69
C GLN A 74 2.24 4.29 8.00
N THR A 75 2.43 5.36 7.26
CA THR A 75 1.62 6.58 7.39
C THR A 75 0.16 6.26 7.07
N SER A 76 -0.72 6.51 8.02
CA SER A 76 -2.12 6.14 7.97
C SER A 76 -3.00 7.36 8.24
N LEU A 77 -3.10 8.24 7.24
CA LEU A 77 -3.93 9.44 7.29
C LEU A 77 -5.27 9.17 6.61
N GLU A 78 -6.32 9.71 7.19
CA GLU A 78 -7.64 9.69 6.56
C GLU A 78 -7.70 10.64 5.36
N THR A 79 -8.58 10.33 4.41
CA THR A 79 -8.82 11.21 3.27
C THR A 79 -9.58 12.45 3.74
N PRO A 80 -9.08 13.68 3.46
CA PRO A 80 -9.77 14.91 3.83
C PRO A 80 -11.16 15.02 3.19
N THR A 81 -12.09 15.65 3.89
CA THR A 81 -13.48 15.81 3.43
C THR A 81 -13.57 16.54 2.08
N GLU A 82 -12.69 17.50 1.84
CA GLU A 82 -12.61 18.23 0.56
C GLU A 82 -12.32 17.28 -0.61
N VAL A 83 -11.44 16.30 -0.40
CA VAL A 83 -11.12 15.28 -1.41
C VAL A 83 -12.28 14.31 -1.60
N LEU A 84 -12.98 13.93 -0.53
CA LEU A 84 -14.17 13.09 -0.63
C LEU A 84 -15.29 13.79 -1.43
N ASN A 85 -15.46 15.11 -1.23
CA ASN A 85 -16.38 15.92 -2.02
C ASN A 85 -15.99 15.95 -3.50
N GLU A 86 -14.71 16.16 -3.81
CA GLU A 86 -14.20 16.10 -5.17
C GLU A 86 -14.47 14.74 -5.82
N TRP A 87 -14.31 13.64 -5.08
CA TRP A 87 -14.59 12.30 -5.60
C TRP A 87 -16.07 12.09 -5.90
N ASP A 88 -16.97 12.58 -5.05
CA ASP A 88 -18.41 12.54 -5.31
C ASP A 88 -18.76 13.30 -6.60
N GLU A 89 -18.19 14.48 -6.82
CA GLU A 89 -18.38 15.28 -8.04
C GLU A 89 -17.82 14.58 -9.29
N LEU A 90 -16.56 14.14 -9.25
CA LEU A 90 -15.88 13.49 -10.38
C LEU A 90 -16.54 12.19 -10.80
N THR A 91 -17.02 11.41 -9.84
CA THR A 91 -17.67 10.11 -10.10
C THR A 91 -19.17 10.23 -10.33
N LYS A 92 -19.74 11.43 -10.16
CA LYS A 92 -21.18 11.69 -10.20
C LYS A 92 -21.97 10.84 -9.20
N GLN A 93 -21.35 10.49 -8.10
CA GLN A 93 -22.00 9.83 -6.97
C GLN A 93 -22.67 10.90 -6.11
N GLN A 94 -23.87 10.61 -5.63
CA GLN A 94 -24.58 11.53 -4.74
C GLN A 94 -24.20 11.24 -3.30
N ASN A 95 -23.17 11.95 -2.80
CA ASN A 95 -22.73 11.86 -1.41
C ASN A 95 -22.31 10.43 -0.97
N TYR A 96 -21.76 9.63 -1.88
CA TYR A 96 -21.35 8.26 -1.58
C TYR A 96 -20.11 8.23 -0.67
N PHE A 97 -19.08 9.01 -1.01
CA PHE A 97 -17.82 9.05 -0.26
C PHE A 97 -17.94 9.78 1.08
N ASN A 98 -19.03 10.54 1.30
CA ASN A 98 -19.36 11.17 2.57
C ASN A 98 -20.52 10.47 3.32
N SER A 99 -21.00 9.33 2.82
CA SER A 99 -22.06 8.56 3.46
C SER A 99 -21.59 7.90 4.75
N ASP A 100 -22.53 7.63 5.66
CA ASP A 100 -22.24 6.92 6.92
C ASP A 100 -21.62 5.55 6.64
N SER A 101 -22.11 4.81 5.64
CA SER A 101 -21.57 3.48 5.30
C SER A 101 -20.11 3.54 4.79
N PHE A 102 -19.72 4.62 4.11
CA PHE A 102 -18.32 4.80 3.70
C PHE A 102 -17.43 5.14 4.90
N ARG A 103 -17.93 5.99 5.81
CA ARG A 103 -17.25 6.32 7.08
C ARG A 103 -17.07 5.09 7.96
N GLU A 104 -18.13 4.31 8.17
CA GLU A 104 -18.07 3.02 8.88
C GLU A 104 -17.01 2.08 8.27
N SER A 105 -16.86 2.09 6.94
CA SER A 105 -15.84 1.30 6.26
C SER A 105 -14.41 1.82 6.53
N ILE A 106 -14.22 3.14 6.61
CA ILE A 106 -12.93 3.74 6.99
C ILE A 106 -12.61 3.38 8.45
N GLU A 107 -13.54 3.59 9.37
CA GLU A 107 -13.38 3.27 10.79
C GLU A 107 -13.05 1.78 10.98
N TYR A 108 -13.76 0.89 10.30
CA TYR A 108 -13.46 -0.54 10.31
C TYR A 108 -12.03 -0.86 9.89
N VAL A 109 -11.50 -0.18 8.86
CA VAL A 109 -10.13 -0.38 8.41
C VAL A 109 -9.13 0.18 9.42
N ILE A 110 -9.37 1.37 9.97
CA ILE A 110 -8.53 2.04 10.97
C ILE A 110 -8.40 1.15 12.22
N ASP A 111 -9.52 0.66 12.74
CA ASP A 111 -9.58 -0.16 13.95
C ASP A 111 -8.85 -1.49 13.75
N ASN A 112 -9.11 -2.19 12.65
CA ASN A 112 -8.47 -3.48 12.39
C ASN A 112 -6.97 -3.35 12.11
N LEU A 113 -6.52 -2.27 11.47
CA LEU A 113 -5.11 -1.98 11.28
C LEU A 113 -4.43 -1.47 12.56
N GLY A 114 -5.19 -1.18 13.62
CA GLY A 114 -4.68 -0.62 14.87
C GLY A 114 -3.96 0.71 14.66
N VAL A 115 -4.54 1.58 13.84
CA VAL A 115 -3.95 2.87 13.51
C VAL A 115 -3.95 3.77 14.75
N SER A 116 -2.77 4.20 15.18
CA SER A 116 -2.63 5.09 16.34
C SER A 116 -1.35 5.92 16.26
N THR A 117 -1.24 6.91 17.13
CA THR A 117 0.00 7.68 17.34
C THR A 117 0.90 7.11 18.43
N GLU A 118 0.42 6.09 19.17
CA GLU A 118 1.07 5.52 20.35
C GLU A 118 2.45 4.93 20.03
N PHE A 119 2.56 4.24 18.90
CA PHE A 119 3.78 3.53 18.51
C PHE A 119 4.60 4.26 17.44
N ASN A 120 4.40 5.56 17.27
CA ASN A 120 5.20 6.37 16.39
C ASN A 120 6.44 6.91 17.12
N ASN A 121 7.60 6.30 16.87
CA ASN A 121 8.87 6.76 17.43
C ASN A 121 9.32 8.03 16.72
N ILE A 122 9.21 9.17 17.41
CA ILE A 122 9.59 10.48 16.88
C ILE A 122 11.12 10.61 16.93
N PRO A 123 11.82 10.68 15.79
CA PRO A 123 13.26 10.86 15.76
C PRO A 123 13.67 12.31 15.95
N LEU A 124 14.93 12.55 16.35
CA LEU A 124 15.48 13.88 16.61
C LEU A 124 15.26 14.87 15.46
N LYS A 125 15.31 14.41 14.20
CA LYS A 125 15.02 15.25 13.03
C LYS A 125 13.61 15.83 13.03
N GLU A 126 12.63 15.07 13.52
CA GLU A 126 11.23 15.50 13.64
C GLU A 126 11.04 16.46 14.81
N GLU A 127 11.77 16.26 15.92
CA GLU A 127 11.78 17.22 17.02
C GLU A 127 12.32 18.59 16.55
N LYS A 128 13.37 18.58 15.72
CA LYS A 128 13.89 19.80 15.10
C LYS A 128 12.91 20.45 14.12
N LEU A 129 12.13 19.63 13.40
CA LEU A 129 11.05 20.12 12.55
C LEU A 129 9.95 20.79 13.40
N ALA A 130 9.55 20.15 14.51
CA ALA A 130 8.57 20.69 15.45
C ALA A 130 9.02 22.04 16.03
N GLU A 131 10.29 22.17 16.47
CA GLU A 131 10.86 23.46 16.90
C GLU A 131 10.73 24.53 15.81
N GLY A 132 10.89 24.16 14.54
CA GLY A 132 10.73 25.05 13.40
C GLY A 132 9.26 25.45 13.17
N PHE A 133 8.32 24.54 13.31
CA PHE A 133 6.90 24.80 13.24
C PHE A 133 6.46 25.77 14.36
N ASP A 134 6.85 25.51 15.59
CA ASP A 134 6.54 26.37 16.74
C ASP A 134 7.03 27.82 16.55
N LYS A 135 8.27 27.99 16.08
CA LYS A 135 8.85 29.31 15.80
C LYS A 135 8.11 30.11 14.72
N ASN A 136 7.43 29.41 13.81
CA ASN A 136 6.71 30.01 12.69
C ASN A 136 5.19 30.00 12.89
N ASN A 137 4.68 29.58 14.04
CA ASN A 137 3.26 29.40 14.36
C ASN A 137 2.55 28.51 13.32
N ILE A 138 3.17 27.40 12.91
CA ILE A 138 2.62 26.40 12.02
C ILE A 138 2.07 25.26 12.86
N GLY A 139 0.80 24.89 12.66
CA GLY A 139 0.19 23.74 13.30
C GLY A 139 0.79 22.43 12.81
N TYR A 140 0.98 21.46 13.69
CA TYR A 140 1.46 20.14 13.32
C TYR A 140 0.89 19.04 14.22
N ARG A 141 0.97 17.81 13.76
CA ARG A 141 0.50 16.61 14.48
C ARG A 141 1.47 15.45 14.28
N VAL A 142 1.46 14.53 15.23
CA VAL A 142 2.11 13.22 15.08
C VAL A 142 1.32 12.41 14.05
N ILE A 143 2.03 11.80 13.11
CA ILE A 143 1.42 10.95 12.08
C ILE A 143 0.98 9.63 12.70
N PRO A 144 -0.30 9.23 12.59
CA PRO A 144 -0.73 7.91 13.01
C PRO A 144 -0.14 6.81 12.13
N LYS A 145 0.17 5.66 12.74
CA LYS A 145 0.82 4.51 12.13
C LYS A 145 0.03 3.23 12.38
N ASN A 146 0.07 2.31 11.44
CA ASN A 146 -0.49 0.97 11.58
C ASN A 146 0.52 0.00 12.20
N ASN A 147 0.94 0.30 13.43
CA ASN A 147 1.86 -0.50 14.26
C ASN A 147 1.16 -1.10 15.47
N SER A 148 1.59 -2.28 15.90
CA SER A 148 1.11 -2.97 17.09
C SER A 148 2.05 -2.92 18.30
N SER A 149 3.26 -2.38 18.15
CA SER A 149 4.24 -2.32 19.22
C SER A 149 5.34 -1.28 18.95
N ASN A 150 5.98 -0.84 20.01
CA ASN A 150 7.17 -0.01 19.98
C ASN A 150 8.43 -0.88 19.87
N HIS A 151 9.38 -0.51 19.02
CA HIS A 151 10.59 -1.29 18.73
C HIS A 151 11.89 -0.46 18.79
N GLY A 152 11.87 0.62 19.57
CA GLY A 152 13.05 1.47 19.84
C GLY A 152 13.41 2.43 18.70
N MET A 153 14.27 3.37 19.04
CA MET A 153 14.65 4.49 18.16
C MET A 153 15.70 4.12 17.11
N GLU A 154 16.38 2.97 17.25
CA GLU A 154 17.47 2.58 16.34
C GLU A 154 16.99 1.85 15.08
N CYS A 155 15.69 1.71 14.89
CA CYS A 155 15.10 1.16 13.68
C CYS A 155 14.78 2.27 12.68
N GLY A 156 15.07 2.05 11.40
CA GLY A 156 14.77 2.96 10.28
C GLY A 156 14.41 2.21 9.01
N PHE A 157 14.04 0.94 9.10
CA PHE A 157 13.88 0.03 7.97
C PHE A 157 12.44 -0.15 7.47
N CYS A 158 11.53 0.75 7.80
CA CYS A 158 10.11 0.62 7.43
C CYS A 158 9.86 0.36 5.93
N ALA A 159 10.68 0.91 5.04
CA ALA A 159 10.58 0.69 3.60
C ALA A 159 11.01 -0.72 3.15
N PHE A 160 11.66 -1.48 4.04
CA PHE A 160 12.27 -2.78 3.71
C PHE A 160 11.67 -3.93 4.51
N GLY A 161 10.39 -3.82 4.85
CA GLY A 161 9.68 -4.76 5.71
C GLY A 161 9.75 -4.37 7.18
N CYS A 162 9.44 -5.30 8.06
CA CYS A 162 9.47 -5.09 9.51
C CYS A 162 9.98 -6.34 10.24
N GLY A 163 11.26 -6.35 10.58
CA GLY A 163 11.88 -7.46 11.31
C GLY A 163 11.37 -7.62 12.74
N TYR A 164 10.64 -6.63 13.26
CA TYR A 164 10.02 -6.66 14.59
C TYR A 164 8.57 -7.14 14.58
N GLU A 165 8.03 -7.49 13.41
CA GLU A 165 6.64 -7.92 13.23
C GLU A 165 5.58 -6.94 13.80
N SER A 166 5.96 -5.67 14.04
CA SER A 166 5.05 -4.65 14.58
C SER A 166 4.11 -4.05 13.54
N ARG A 167 4.44 -4.17 12.26
CA ARG A 167 3.63 -3.67 11.15
C ARG A 167 2.33 -4.45 10.99
N ASN A 168 1.21 -3.77 10.94
CA ASN A 168 -0.08 -4.33 10.60
C ASN A 168 -0.34 -4.18 9.09
N SER A 169 0.31 -5.02 8.28
CA SER A 169 0.13 -5.05 6.83
C SER A 169 -1.20 -5.69 6.43
N SER A 170 -1.59 -5.54 5.17
CA SER A 170 -2.75 -6.22 4.60
C SER A 170 -2.67 -7.74 4.79
N TYR A 171 -1.51 -8.34 4.60
CA TYR A 171 -1.32 -9.76 4.85
C TYR A 171 -1.61 -10.13 6.30
N LYS A 172 -0.93 -9.49 7.25
CA LYS A 172 -1.04 -9.79 8.68
C LYS A 172 -2.47 -9.63 9.22
N VAL A 173 -3.17 -8.58 8.79
CA VAL A 173 -4.49 -8.25 9.35
C VAL A 173 -5.62 -8.99 8.64
N TRP A 174 -5.52 -9.19 7.34
CA TRP A 174 -6.63 -9.70 6.55
C TRP A 174 -6.46 -11.14 6.12
N LEU A 175 -5.24 -11.61 5.85
CA LEU A 175 -4.99 -12.90 5.21
C LEU A 175 -4.31 -13.92 6.14
N GLU A 176 -3.51 -13.48 7.11
CA GLU A 176 -2.92 -14.35 8.14
C GLU A 176 -3.86 -14.56 9.33
N ASN A 177 -5.08 -14.03 9.24
CA ASN A 177 -6.07 -14.04 10.30
C ASN A 177 -6.97 -15.28 10.19
N ASP A 178 -7.36 -15.87 11.32
CA ASP A 178 -8.24 -17.05 11.42
C ASP A 178 -9.62 -16.84 10.77
N ASP A 179 -10.05 -15.60 10.59
CA ASP A 179 -11.30 -15.25 9.90
C ASP A 179 -11.20 -15.33 8.37
N PHE A 180 -10.01 -15.47 7.81
CA PHE A 180 -9.83 -15.69 6.37
C PHE A 180 -9.98 -17.18 6.05
N ASN A 181 -11.04 -17.51 5.32
CA ASN A 181 -11.31 -18.89 4.88
C ASN A 181 -11.10 -18.99 3.37
N GLY A 182 -9.85 -19.06 2.95
CA GLY A 182 -9.45 -19.16 1.54
C GLY A 182 -8.00 -19.57 1.39
N ASP A 183 -7.55 -19.73 0.14
CA ASP A 183 -6.19 -20.13 -0.19
C ASP A 183 -5.37 -18.95 -0.72
N ILE A 184 -4.06 -18.94 -0.43
CA ILE A 184 -3.10 -17.97 -0.95
C ILE A 184 -2.06 -18.71 -1.79
N TYR A 185 -1.97 -18.35 -3.05
CA TYR A 185 -0.99 -18.83 -4.00
C TYR A 185 0.06 -17.73 -4.24
N SER A 186 1.17 -17.82 -3.49
CA SER A 186 2.34 -16.96 -3.69
C SER A 186 3.15 -17.38 -4.92
N ASP A 187 4.07 -16.53 -5.34
CA ASP A 187 4.94 -16.77 -6.50
C ASP A 187 4.18 -17.16 -7.77
N THR A 188 2.91 -16.74 -7.85
CA THR A 188 1.98 -17.13 -8.92
C THR A 188 1.45 -15.88 -9.62
N GLY A 189 2.06 -15.56 -10.74
CA GLY A 189 1.71 -14.39 -11.56
C GLY A 189 0.48 -14.66 -12.44
N ILE A 190 -0.43 -13.69 -12.52
CA ILE A 190 -1.54 -13.74 -13.46
C ILE A 190 -1.16 -12.98 -14.71
N GLN A 191 -1.11 -13.70 -15.85
CA GLN A 191 -0.77 -13.16 -17.16
C GLN A 191 -1.96 -12.45 -17.81
N LYS A 192 -3.12 -13.09 -17.79
CA LYS A 192 -4.36 -12.52 -18.31
C LYS A 192 -5.59 -13.22 -17.75
N ILE A 193 -6.74 -12.62 -18.00
CA ILE A 193 -8.08 -13.17 -17.74
C ILE A 193 -8.68 -13.53 -19.08
N VAL A 194 -9.21 -14.75 -19.20
CA VAL A 194 -9.99 -15.17 -20.35
C VAL A 194 -11.42 -14.69 -20.15
N ILE A 195 -11.87 -13.86 -21.06
CA ILE A 195 -13.24 -13.29 -21.03
C ILE A 195 -13.99 -13.83 -22.23
N ASP A 196 -15.09 -14.53 -21.96
CA ASP A 196 -16.01 -15.01 -22.97
C ASP A 196 -17.42 -14.49 -22.68
N ASN A 197 -18.10 -13.99 -23.70
CA ASN A 197 -19.45 -13.42 -23.59
C ASN A 197 -19.61 -12.42 -22.42
N ASN A 198 -18.64 -11.52 -22.23
CA ASN A 198 -18.55 -10.56 -21.13
C ASN A 198 -18.46 -11.17 -19.71
N LYS A 199 -18.05 -12.42 -19.59
CA LYS A 199 -17.78 -13.09 -18.31
C LYS A 199 -16.33 -13.54 -18.25
N ALA A 200 -15.68 -13.36 -17.12
CA ALA A 200 -14.43 -14.02 -16.81
C ALA A 200 -14.72 -15.53 -16.65
N THR A 201 -14.00 -16.36 -17.39
CA THR A 201 -14.18 -17.82 -17.35
C THR A 201 -12.95 -18.53 -16.81
N HIS A 202 -11.76 -18.00 -17.09
CA HIS A 202 -10.50 -18.56 -16.62
C HIS A 202 -9.51 -17.44 -16.34
N ILE A 203 -8.52 -17.75 -15.53
CA ILE A 203 -7.27 -16.98 -15.42
C ILE A 203 -6.12 -17.81 -15.99
N GLU A 204 -5.18 -17.16 -16.69
CA GLU A 204 -3.91 -17.78 -17.07
C GLU A 204 -2.87 -17.38 -16.04
N VAL A 205 -2.35 -18.39 -15.35
CA VAL A 205 -1.36 -18.25 -14.28
C VAL A 205 -0.01 -18.67 -14.77
N GLU A 206 1.03 -18.03 -14.29
CA GLU A 206 2.41 -18.42 -14.47
C GLU A 206 3.03 -18.70 -13.11
N ASN A 207 3.59 -19.89 -12.97
CA ASN A 207 4.37 -20.28 -11.81
C ASN A 207 5.64 -21.00 -12.30
N ASN A 208 6.81 -20.49 -11.92
CA ASN A 208 8.12 -21.05 -12.29
C ASN A 208 8.32 -21.29 -13.80
N GLY A 209 7.74 -20.44 -14.65
CA GLY A 209 7.84 -20.53 -16.11
C GLY A 209 6.83 -21.49 -16.76
N GLU A 210 6.01 -22.16 -15.98
CA GLU A 210 4.90 -22.98 -16.49
C GLU A 210 3.61 -22.15 -16.50
N THR A 211 2.87 -22.22 -17.59
CA THR A 211 1.57 -21.57 -17.73
C THR A 211 0.45 -22.60 -17.64
N SER A 212 -0.53 -22.31 -16.81
CA SER A 212 -1.74 -23.12 -16.67
C SER A 212 -3.00 -22.26 -16.67
N ARG A 213 -4.15 -22.89 -16.88
CA ARG A 213 -5.46 -22.24 -16.83
C ARG A 213 -6.25 -22.75 -15.65
N ILE A 214 -6.85 -21.81 -14.92
CA ILE A 214 -7.73 -22.10 -13.80
C ILE A 214 -9.11 -21.53 -14.11
N GLU A 215 -10.12 -22.35 -14.02
CA GLU A 215 -11.53 -21.93 -14.18
C GLU A 215 -11.94 -21.06 -13.00
N VAL A 216 -12.67 -19.98 -13.28
CA VAL A 216 -13.15 -19.03 -12.27
C VAL A 216 -14.57 -18.55 -12.59
N GLU A 217 -15.35 -18.30 -11.57
CA GLU A 217 -16.67 -17.69 -11.74
C GLU A 217 -16.61 -16.15 -11.71
N LYS A 218 -15.72 -15.61 -10.90
CA LYS A 218 -15.53 -14.16 -10.70
C LYS A 218 -14.06 -13.85 -10.46
N VAL A 219 -13.63 -12.68 -10.91
CA VAL A 219 -12.28 -12.17 -10.69
C VAL A 219 -12.33 -10.80 -10.05
N ILE A 220 -11.64 -10.64 -8.93
CA ILE A 220 -11.36 -9.34 -8.32
C ILE A 220 -9.92 -8.95 -8.67
N LEU A 221 -9.77 -7.84 -9.39
CA LEU A 221 -8.47 -7.30 -9.77
C LEU A 221 -8.01 -6.28 -8.73
N ALA A 222 -6.99 -6.64 -7.98
CA ALA A 222 -6.35 -5.80 -6.95
C ALA A 222 -4.82 -5.80 -7.07
N GLY A 223 -4.30 -5.94 -8.28
CA GLY A 223 -2.86 -6.01 -8.59
C GLY A 223 -2.12 -4.67 -8.53
N GLY A 224 -2.76 -3.62 -7.98
CA GLY A 224 -2.22 -2.27 -7.91
C GLY A 224 -2.35 -1.49 -9.23
N SER A 225 -1.99 -0.21 -9.18
CA SER A 225 -2.21 0.75 -10.28
C SER A 225 -1.40 0.45 -11.55
N LEU A 226 -0.32 -0.31 -11.47
CA LEU A 226 0.51 -0.69 -12.62
C LEU A 226 0.12 -2.07 -13.18
N ASN A 227 -0.02 -3.07 -12.33
CA ASN A 227 -0.26 -4.44 -12.79
C ASN A 227 -1.72 -4.68 -13.21
N THR A 228 -2.70 -4.08 -12.55
CA THR A 228 -4.11 -4.21 -12.93
C THR A 228 -4.37 -3.78 -14.38
N PRO A 229 -3.94 -2.59 -14.84
CA PRO A 229 -4.06 -2.23 -16.25
C PRO A 229 -3.31 -3.17 -17.20
N SER A 230 -2.13 -3.64 -16.79
CA SER A 230 -1.33 -4.56 -17.60
C SER A 230 -2.07 -5.88 -17.84
N ILE A 231 -2.64 -6.49 -16.79
CA ILE A 231 -3.43 -7.72 -16.89
C ILE A 231 -4.64 -7.51 -17.81
N LEU A 232 -5.35 -6.40 -17.69
CA LEU A 232 -6.51 -6.10 -18.53
C LEU A 232 -6.12 -5.90 -20.01
N LEU A 233 -5.01 -5.22 -20.29
CA LEU A 233 -4.47 -5.05 -21.64
C LEU A 233 -4.12 -6.41 -22.26
N ASN A 234 -3.41 -7.27 -21.51
CA ASN A 234 -3.07 -8.62 -21.93
C ASN A 234 -4.31 -9.49 -22.15
N SER A 235 -5.40 -9.20 -21.43
CA SER A 235 -6.69 -9.88 -21.57
C SER A 235 -7.49 -9.39 -22.79
N GLY A 236 -6.97 -8.42 -23.55
CA GLY A 236 -7.64 -7.86 -24.71
C GLY A 236 -8.79 -6.90 -24.39
N TYR A 237 -8.89 -6.44 -23.12
CA TYR A 237 -9.89 -5.47 -22.73
C TYR A 237 -9.63 -4.12 -23.40
N LYS A 238 -10.66 -3.56 -24.07
CA LYS A 238 -10.54 -2.35 -24.84
C LYS A 238 -11.21 -1.18 -24.11
N ASN A 239 -10.39 -0.35 -23.51
CA ASN A 239 -10.82 0.94 -22.96
C ASN A 239 -9.74 1.99 -23.25
N PRO A 240 -10.06 3.14 -23.88
CA PRO A 240 -9.06 4.14 -24.26
C PRO A 240 -8.36 4.79 -23.05
N GLN A 241 -8.90 4.68 -21.86
CA GLN A 241 -8.29 5.21 -20.63
C GLN A 241 -7.41 4.18 -19.90
N LEU A 242 -7.48 2.90 -20.29
CA LEU A 242 -6.75 1.84 -19.64
C LEU A 242 -5.23 2.04 -19.76
N GLY A 243 -4.53 2.01 -18.62
CA GLY A 243 -3.08 2.22 -18.54
C GLY A 243 -2.63 3.66 -18.82
N ARG A 244 -3.56 4.64 -18.83
CA ARG A 244 -3.28 6.06 -19.00
C ARG A 244 -3.51 6.82 -17.69
N ASN A 245 -3.12 8.10 -17.71
CA ASN A 245 -3.37 9.04 -16.60
C ASN A 245 -2.71 8.60 -15.27
N LEU A 246 -1.50 8.04 -15.35
CA LEU A 246 -0.70 7.77 -14.14
C LEU A 246 -0.53 9.06 -13.35
N LYS A 247 -0.98 9.03 -12.11
CA LYS A 247 -0.79 10.12 -11.14
C LYS A 247 0.07 9.61 -9.99
N THR A 248 0.95 10.45 -9.51
CA THR A 248 1.84 10.14 -8.37
C THR A 248 1.77 11.27 -7.36
N HIS A 249 2.15 11.02 -6.14
CA HIS A 249 2.36 12.08 -5.15
C HIS A 249 3.62 12.86 -5.55
N PRO A 250 3.55 14.16 -5.86
CA PRO A 250 4.75 14.96 -6.06
C PRO A 250 5.46 15.11 -4.71
N VAL A 251 6.75 14.81 -4.69
CA VAL A 251 7.57 14.92 -3.48
C VAL A 251 8.70 15.90 -3.75
N SER A 252 8.87 16.84 -2.84
CA SER A 252 10.03 17.72 -2.79
C SER A 252 10.74 17.54 -1.45
N GLY A 253 12.05 17.48 -1.48
CA GLY A 253 12.86 17.31 -0.28
C GLY A 253 13.57 18.60 0.11
N VAL A 254 13.61 18.88 1.41
CA VAL A 254 14.45 19.93 1.99
C VAL A 254 15.42 19.27 2.95
N ALA A 255 16.70 19.63 2.87
CA ALA A 255 17.72 19.14 3.76
C ALA A 255 18.29 20.31 4.59
N ALA A 256 18.51 20.07 5.87
CA ALA A 256 19.17 21.02 6.77
C ALA A 256 20.42 20.38 7.39
N LYS A 257 21.49 21.16 7.53
CA LYS A 257 22.70 20.77 8.24
C LYS A 257 22.69 21.39 9.64
N PHE A 258 22.88 20.55 10.63
CA PHE A 258 22.97 20.95 12.04
C PHE A 258 24.41 20.81 12.54
N ASN A 259 24.73 21.46 13.63
CA ASN A 259 26.05 21.36 14.29
C ASN A 259 26.16 20.06 15.10
N GLU A 260 25.02 19.55 15.60
CA GLU A 260 24.91 18.27 16.30
C GLU A 260 24.50 17.14 15.34
N GLU A 261 24.89 15.90 15.67
CA GLU A 261 24.53 14.71 14.93
C GLU A 261 23.03 14.43 15.04
N GLN A 262 22.32 14.30 13.90
CA GLN A 262 20.87 14.11 13.84
C GLN A 262 20.44 12.65 13.62
N LYS A 263 21.31 11.77 13.10
CA LYS A 263 21.03 10.37 12.75
C LYS A 263 19.68 10.20 12.01
N PRO A 264 19.45 10.88 10.87
CA PRO A 264 18.14 10.97 10.23
C PRO A 264 17.62 9.63 9.67
N TRP A 265 18.46 8.61 9.62
CA TRP A 265 18.13 7.25 9.21
C TRP A 265 17.47 6.40 10.32
N TYR A 266 17.47 6.86 11.56
CA TYR A 266 16.80 6.19 12.66
C TYR A 266 15.41 6.75 12.94
N GLY A 267 14.58 5.93 13.60
CA GLY A 267 13.22 6.25 13.99
C GLY A 267 12.21 6.15 12.84
N SER A 268 11.02 6.69 13.05
CA SER A 268 9.98 6.72 12.03
C SER A 268 10.42 7.52 10.81
N MET A 269 10.18 6.99 9.62
CA MET A 269 10.52 7.66 8.35
C MET A 269 9.75 8.98 8.18
N GLN A 270 8.52 9.03 8.69
CA GLN A 270 7.66 10.21 8.76
C GLN A 270 7.03 10.24 10.14
N GLY A 271 7.43 11.16 10.98
CA GLY A 271 6.97 11.27 12.37
C GLY A 271 5.88 12.29 12.57
N MET A 272 5.97 13.42 11.87
CA MET A 272 5.04 14.56 12.01
C MET A 272 4.62 15.11 10.66
N HIS A 273 3.50 15.81 10.62
CA HIS A 273 3.01 16.54 9.46
C HIS A 273 2.29 17.82 9.85
N SER A 274 2.19 18.75 8.90
CA SER A 274 1.34 19.93 8.99
C SER A 274 0.32 19.92 7.86
N GLU A 275 -0.90 20.32 8.17
CA GLU A 275 -1.99 20.52 7.21
C GLU A 275 -2.24 22.00 6.92
N ASP A 276 -1.48 22.93 7.53
CA ASP A 276 -1.70 24.36 7.41
C ASP A 276 -1.60 24.90 5.98
N PHE A 277 -0.99 24.14 5.09
CA PHE A 277 -0.82 24.46 3.66
C PHE A 277 -1.65 23.59 2.73
N LEU A 278 -2.45 22.69 3.28
CA LEU A 278 -3.35 21.85 2.50
C LEU A 278 -4.45 22.72 1.88
N PHE A 279 -4.67 22.60 0.58
CA PHE A 279 -5.68 23.38 -0.18
C PHE A 279 -5.47 24.91 -0.21
N LYS A 280 -4.22 25.40 -0.04
CA LYS A 280 -3.88 26.83 -0.16
C LYS A 280 -3.26 27.16 -1.51
#